data_af488cad53bfc616dcf55637f3a9a7f4
#
_entry.id   af488cad53bfc616dcf55637f3a9a7f4
#
_cell.length_a   1.000
_cell.length_b   1.000
_cell.length_c   1.000
_cell.angle_alpha   90.00
_cell.angle_beta   90.00
_cell.angle_gamma   90.00
#
_symmetry.space_group_name_H-M   'P 1'
#
loop_
_entity.id
_entity.type
_entity.pdbx_description
1 polymer ?
#
loop_
_entity_poly.entity_id
_entity_poly.type
_entity_poly.pdbx_seq_one_letter_code
_entity_poly.pdbx_strand_id
1 'polypeptide(L)'
;MYFRHLVLAACLLLLSGCGIIDYFFLPPPEDTAQELYEGANDAMQEKNYSQAAQYYTKLKDNFPFSPYTVEAELSLGDAFFLDGKY
;
A
#
# COMPACT_ATOMS: atom_id res chain seq x y z
N MET A 1 -30.43 -19.01 -35.68
CA MET A 1 -31.02 -17.93 -34.93
C MET A 1 -30.48 -17.82 -33.51
N TYR A 2 -30.39 -18.90 -32.78
CA TYR A 2 -29.87 -18.90 -31.41
C TYR A 2 -28.33 -18.79 -31.36
N PHE A 3 -27.64 -19.14 -32.41
CA PHE A 3 -26.18 -19.10 -32.47
C PHE A 3 -25.61 -17.68 -32.33
N ARG A 4 -26.28 -16.68 -32.89
CA ARG A 4 -25.87 -15.28 -32.79
C ARG A 4 -25.94 -14.77 -31.34
N HIS A 5 -26.99 -15.14 -30.62
CA HIS A 5 -27.15 -14.75 -29.23
C HIS A 5 -26.15 -15.46 -28.30
N LEU A 6 -25.84 -16.71 -28.60
CA LEU A 6 -24.84 -17.50 -27.88
C LEU A 6 -23.43 -16.90 -28.03
N VAL A 7 -23.07 -16.49 -29.24
CA VAL A 7 -21.79 -15.88 -29.54
C VAL A 7 -21.66 -14.52 -28.83
N LEU A 8 -22.70 -13.71 -28.88
CA LEU A 8 -22.73 -12.42 -28.18
C LEU A 8 -22.63 -12.58 -26.66
N ALA A 9 -23.33 -13.54 -26.10
CA ALA A 9 -23.27 -13.83 -24.67
C ALA A 9 -21.88 -14.35 -24.26
N ALA A 10 -21.25 -15.20 -25.09
CA ALA A 10 -19.89 -15.69 -24.87
C ALA A 10 -18.85 -14.58 -24.95
N CYS A 11 -19.01 -13.64 -25.91
CA CYS A 11 -18.13 -12.47 -26.03
C CYS A 11 -18.25 -11.54 -24.82
N LEU A 12 -19.47 -11.32 -24.33
CA LEU A 12 -19.69 -10.51 -23.14
C LEU A 12 -19.09 -11.14 -21.88
N LEU A 13 -19.18 -12.47 -21.76
CA LEU A 13 -18.56 -13.21 -20.66
C LEU A 13 -17.03 -13.16 -20.72
N LEU A 14 -16.46 -13.21 -21.91
CA LEU A 14 -15.00 -13.10 -22.09
C LEU A 14 -14.48 -11.70 -21.74
N LEU A 15 -15.25 -10.65 -22.06
CA LEU A 15 -14.88 -9.27 -21.73
C LEU A 15 -14.91 -9.01 -20.23
N SER A 16 -15.86 -9.59 -19.51
CA SER A 16 -15.93 -9.45 -18.05
C SER A 16 -14.88 -10.30 -17.34
N GLY A 17 -14.37 -11.36 -17.99
CA GLY A 17 -13.36 -12.24 -17.43
C GLY A 17 -12.00 -11.59 -17.24
N CYS A 18 -11.63 -10.61 -18.09
CA CYS A 18 -10.34 -9.95 -17.99
C CYS A 18 -10.19 -9.15 -16.71
N GLY A 19 -11.23 -8.42 -16.29
CA GLY A 19 -11.19 -7.66 -15.03
C GLY A 19 -11.14 -8.53 -13.79
N ILE A 20 -11.81 -9.68 -13.84
CA ILE A 20 -11.82 -10.64 -12.72
C ILE A 20 -10.45 -11.30 -12.58
N ILE A 21 -9.80 -11.64 -13.69
CA ILE A 21 -8.48 -12.26 -13.68
C ILE A 21 -7.45 -11.32 -13.05
N ASP A 22 -7.47 -10.04 -13.40
CA ASP A 22 -6.60 -9.04 -12.82
C ASP A 22 -6.82 -8.92 -11.30
N TYR A 23 -8.06 -9.00 -10.87
CA TYR A 23 -8.41 -8.92 -9.46
C TYR A 23 -7.88 -10.13 -8.66
N PHE A 24 -7.96 -11.34 -9.22
CA PHE A 24 -7.59 -12.57 -8.52
C PHE A 24 -6.10 -12.92 -8.63
N PHE A 25 -5.45 -12.59 -9.72
CA PHE A 25 -4.07 -13.01 -9.98
C PHE A 25 -3.03 -11.94 -9.66
N LEU A 26 -3.41 -10.66 -9.69
CA LEU A 26 -2.50 -9.62 -9.24
C LEU A 26 -2.55 -9.53 -7.72
N PRO A 27 -1.38 -9.57 -7.04
CA PRO A 27 -1.37 -9.32 -5.61
C PRO A 27 -1.93 -7.93 -5.33
N PRO A 28 -2.62 -7.72 -4.18
CA PRO A 28 -3.06 -6.38 -3.82
C PRO A 28 -1.85 -5.45 -3.86
N PRO A 29 -1.99 -4.22 -4.40
CA PRO A 29 -0.86 -3.30 -4.45
C PRO A 29 -0.35 -3.05 -3.05
N GLU A 30 0.94 -3.32 -2.84
CA GLU A 30 1.58 -2.99 -1.58
C GLU A 30 1.59 -1.48 -1.42
N ASP A 31 1.51 -1.01 -0.18
CA ASP A 31 1.64 0.40 0.10
C ASP A 31 2.95 0.91 -0.48
N THR A 32 2.89 2.00 -1.24
CA THR A 32 4.10 2.61 -1.78
C THR A 32 4.90 3.28 -0.67
N ALA A 33 6.18 3.55 -0.93
CA ALA A 33 7.02 4.28 0.02
C ALA A 33 6.39 5.61 0.41
N GLN A 34 5.79 6.31 -0.56
CA GLN A 34 5.11 7.58 -0.30
C GLN A 34 3.92 7.42 0.62
N GLU A 35 3.08 6.41 0.40
CA GLU A 35 1.91 6.14 1.23
C GLU A 35 2.30 5.81 2.67
N LEU A 36 3.34 5.00 2.85
CA LEU A 36 3.85 4.67 4.18
C LEU A 36 4.39 5.90 4.90
N TYR A 37 5.11 6.75 4.17
CA TYR A 37 5.66 7.99 4.71
C TYR A 37 4.55 8.96 5.14
N GLU A 38 3.55 9.15 4.29
CA GLU A 38 2.40 10.02 4.59
C GLU A 38 1.59 9.49 5.77
N GLY A 39 1.35 8.18 5.82
CA GLY A 39 0.64 7.56 6.93
C GLY A 39 1.39 7.71 8.24
N ALA A 40 2.71 7.58 8.22
CA ALA A 40 3.54 7.79 9.40
C ALA A 40 3.49 9.24 9.88
N ASN A 41 3.59 10.19 8.94
CA ASN A 41 3.52 11.61 9.28
C ASN A 41 2.16 11.99 9.86
N ASP A 42 1.07 11.44 9.32
CA ASP A 42 -0.27 11.66 9.87
C ASP A 42 -0.36 11.12 11.30
N ALA A 43 0.19 9.94 11.56
CA ALA A 43 0.23 9.35 12.89
C ALA A 43 1.04 10.22 13.86
N MET A 44 2.15 10.80 13.39
CA MET A 44 2.94 11.75 14.20
C MET A 44 2.12 12.98 14.58
N GLN A 45 1.35 13.54 13.66
CA GLN A 45 0.49 14.70 13.93
C GLN A 45 -0.61 14.36 14.92
N GLU A 46 -1.12 13.14 14.88
CA GLU A 46 -2.13 12.64 15.82
C GLU A 46 -1.53 12.23 17.16
N LYS A 47 -0.21 12.35 17.33
CA LYS A 47 0.54 11.90 18.50
C LYS A 47 0.46 10.40 18.73
N ASN A 48 0.14 9.64 17.70
CA ASN A 48 0.15 8.19 17.73
C ASN A 48 1.54 7.69 17.31
N TYR A 49 2.50 7.87 18.23
CA TYR A 49 3.91 7.64 17.93
C TYR A 49 4.23 6.16 17.71
N SER A 50 3.52 5.28 18.40
CA SER A 50 3.69 3.83 18.20
C SER A 50 3.32 3.42 16.77
N GLN A 51 2.21 3.92 16.25
CA GLN A 51 1.78 3.64 14.88
C GLN A 51 2.71 4.30 13.87
N ALA A 52 3.16 5.52 14.13
CA ALA A 52 4.14 6.21 13.29
C ALA A 52 5.41 5.38 13.16
N ALA A 53 5.93 4.86 14.28
CA ALA A 53 7.12 4.01 14.29
C ALA A 53 6.92 2.76 13.45
N GLN A 54 5.73 2.14 13.49
CA GLN A 54 5.43 0.97 12.67
C GLN A 54 5.47 1.29 11.19
N TYR A 55 4.89 2.41 10.76
CA TYR A 55 4.91 2.83 9.36
C TYR A 55 6.32 3.17 8.88
N TYR A 56 7.09 3.89 9.69
CA TYR A 56 8.47 4.22 9.32
C TYR A 56 9.35 2.97 9.23
N THR A 57 9.16 2.02 10.15
CA THR A 57 9.89 0.75 10.13
C THR A 57 9.55 -0.06 8.88
N LYS A 58 8.27 -0.14 8.54
CA LYS A 58 7.81 -0.83 7.33
C LYS A 58 8.38 -0.17 6.07
N LEU A 59 8.44 1.15 6.03
CA LEU A 59 9.05 1.89 4.94
C LEU A 59 10.53 1.55 4.80
N LYS A 60 11.27 1.58 5.89
CA LYS A 60 12.69 1.25 5.92
C LYS A 60 12.96 -0.18 5.47
N ASP A 61 12.16 -1.14 5.96
CA ASP A 61 12.36 -2.56 5.68
C ASP A 61 11.97 -2.93 4.25
N ASN A 62 10.89 -2.36 3.72
CA ASN A 62 10.37 -2.71 2.40
C ASN A 62 10.96 -1.84 1.28
N PHE A 63 11.35 -0.62 1.58
CA PHE A 63 11.85 0.34 0.58
C PHE A 63 13.16 0.99 1.05
N PRO A 64 14.23 0.18 1.26
CA PRO A 64 15.48 0.71 1.85
C PRO A 64 16.17 1.76 0.99
N PHE A 65 15.89 1.80 -0.31
CA PHE A 65 16.53 2.76 -1.24
C PHE A 65 15.61 3.89 -1.65
N SER A 66 14.44 4.02 -1.03
CA SER A 66 13.53 5.12 -1.31
C SER A 66 14.10 6.44 -0.80
N PRO A 67 13.86 7.56 -1.52
CA PRO A 67 14.26 8.88 -1.00
C PRO A 67 13.58 9.25 0.31
N TYR A 68 12.44 8.63 0.63
CA TYR A 68 11.76 8.85 1.91
C TYR A 68 12.41 8.14 3.09
N THR A 69 13.27 7.15 2.83
CA THR A 69 13.83 6.29 3.88
C THR A 69 14.77 7.05 4.81
N VAL A 70 15.56 7.99 4.30
CA VAL A 70 16.49 8.80 5.12
C VAL A 70 15.69 9.62 6.13
N GLU A 71 14.64 10.32 5.67
CA GLU A 71 13.78 11.10 6.55
C GLU A 71 13.00 10.19 7.52
N ALA A 72 12.59 9.02 7.04
CA ALA A 72 11.90 8.04 7.87
C ALA A 72 12.77 7.56 9.03
N GLU A 73 14.06 7.33 8.81
CA GLU A 73 14.99 6.93 9.89
C GLU A 73 15.10 8.00 10.96
N LEU A 74 15.20 9.27 10.56
CA LEU A 74 15.25 10.40 11.50
C LEU A 74 13.93 10.51 12.27
N SER A 75 12.82 10.42 11.57
CA SER A 75 11.49 10.51 12.18
C SER A 75 11.18 9.32 13.08
N LEU A 76 11.73 8.15 12.76
CA LEU A 76 11.59 6.96 13.59
C LEU A 76 12.26 7.18 14.96
N GLY A 77 13.45 7.77 14.96
CA GLY A 77 14.11 8.16 16.20
C GLY A 77 13.28 9.14 17.02
N ASP A 78 12.69 10.13 16.37
CA ASP A 78 11.80 11.08 17.03
C ASP A 78 10.56 10.41 17.60
N ALA A 79 9.96 9.47 16.85
CA ALA A 79 8.79 8.74 17.29
C ALA A 79 9.09 7.93 18.57
N PHE A 80 10.22 7.24 18.61
CA PHE A 80 10.64 6.49 19.79
C PHE A 80 10.90 7.41 20.98
N PHE A 81 11.54 8.53 20.72
CA PHE A 81 11.82 9.51 21.78
C PHE A 81 10.51 10.06 22.38
N LEU A 82 9.57 10.46 21.52
CA LEU A 82 8.29 11.03 21.94
C LEU A 82 7.39 10.01 22.61
N ASP A 83 7.52 8.72 22.24
CA ASP A 83 6.78 7.63 22.86
C ASP A 83 7.43 7.16 24.17
N GLY A 84 8.58 7.71 24.53
CA GLY A 84 9.29 7.36 25.74
C GLY A 84 10.08 6.04 25.68
N LYS A 85 10.31 5.52 24.47
CA LYS A 85 11.00 4.26 24.26
C LYS A 85 12.42 4.50 23.70
N TYR A 86 13.27 5.06 24.49
CA TYR A 86 14.66 5.31 24.09
C TYR A 86 15.65 4.46 24.85
#